data_89d8806edb696cdf984e79ae9b045517
#
_entry.id   89d8806edb696cdf984e79ae9b045517
#
_cell.length_a   1.000
_cell.length_b   1.000
_cell.length_c   1.000
_cell.angle_alpha   90.00
_cell.angle_beta   90.00
_cell.angle_gamma   90.00
#
_symmetry.space_group_name_H-M   'P 1'
#
loop_
_entity.id
_entity.type
_entity.pdbx_description
1 polymer ?
#
loop_
_entity_poly.entity_id
_entity_poly.type
_entity_poly.pdbx_seq_one_letter_code
_entity_poly.pdbx_strand_id
1 'polypeptide(L)'
;MWVSPSRIIRLRRAGAWRDFRDHRIITRVAEHSNPSPPSPPLCDVLASLRAATAEQHARLDQAMPLSGSTPTLDDYRDHLLILRAWLAPLERWLARFGDGPQDAARLPSVPRASLLEQDLAHPAMPSGGMAVDEIDVATLRGDAAYRWGVCYVIEGSQLGGAVLYRQLSRQLAPHPLDYLGAGKTPGPRWQQFLQALRANVQEPADIALACAGAQRTFNDLLARVPACASSGTR
;
A
#
# COMPACT_ATOMS: atom_id res chain seq x y z
N MET A 1 -5.39 -1.00 -0.94
CA MET A 1 -6.11 -0.56 0.25
C MET A 1 -5.85 -1.50 1.38
N TRP A 2 -5.46 -0.96 2.49
CA TRP A 2 -5.13 -1.69 3.71
C TRP A 2 -6.42 -1.88 4.50
N VAL A 3 -6.69 -3.08 5.02
CA VAL A 3 -7.90 -3.36 5.81
C VAL A 3 -7.49 -3.46 7.28
N SER A 4 -8.15 -2.69 8.14
CA SER A 4 -7.87 -2.65 9.58
C SER A 4 -8.09 -4.01 10.25
N PRO A 5 -7.19 -4.44 11.16
CA PRO A 5 -7.37 -5.65 11.96
C PRO A 5 -8.68 -5.68 12.75
N SER A 6 -9.22 -4.52 13.12
CA SER A 6 -10.44 -4.40 13.90
C SER A 6 -11.73 -4.81 13.15
N ARG A 7 -11.74 -4.74 11.82
CA ARG A 7 -12.85 -5.23 10.99
C ARG A 7 -12.69 -6.70 10.57
N ILE A 8 -11.45 -7.20 10.51
CA ILE A 8 -11.14 -8.61 10.23
C ILE A 8 -11.61 -9.53 11.36
N ILE A 9 -11.70 -9.04 12.62
CA ILE A 9 -12.16 -9.81 13.78
C ILE A 9 -13.62 -10.28 13.63
N ARG A 10 -14.46 -9.64 12.81
CA ARG A 10 -15.81 -10.18 12.49
C ARG A 10 -15.82 -11.27 11.42
N LEU A 11 -14.70 -11.44 10.70
CA LEU A 11 -14.52 -12.52 9.71
C LEU A 11 -13.71 -13.68 10.34
N ARG A 12 -14.24 -14.32 11.36
CA ARG A 12 -13.61 -15.42 12.14
C ARG A 12 -13.30 -16.70 11.33
N ARG A 13 -13.07 -16.65 10.02
CA ARG A 13 -12.68 -17.82 9.20
C ARG A 13 -11.63 -17.59 8.10
N ALA A 14 -10.93 -16.48 8.05
CA ALA A 14 -9.81 -16.32 7.12
C ALA A 14 -8.50 -16.12 7.88
N GLY A 15 -7.84 -17.23 8.22
CA GLY A 15 -6.61 -17.28 9.00
C GLY A 15 -5.35 -16.83 8.25
N ALA A 16 -5.41 -15.78 7.42
CA ALA A 16 -4.27 -15.38 6.56
C ALA A 16 -3.31 -14.35 7.19
N TRP A 17 -3.62 -13.84 8.38
CA TRP A 17 -2.80 -12.79 9.01
C TRP A 17 -2.06 -13.20 10.29
N ARG A 18 -2.28 -14.42 10.80
CA ARG A 18 -1.58 -14.92 12.00
C ARG A 18 -0.25 -15.60 11.69
N ASP A 19 0.00 -16.04 10.47
CA ASP A 19 1.17 -16.87 10.14
C ASP A 19 2.45 -16.09 9.76
N PHE A 20 2.45 -14.75 9.88
CA PHE A 20 3.67 -13.95 9.67
C PHE A 20 4.47 -13.67 10.97
N ARG A 21 4.07 -14.29 12.08
CA ARG A 21 4.89 -14.35 13.29
C ARG A 21 5.47 -15.77 13.43
N ASP A 22 6.76 -15.85 13.42
CA ASP A 22 7.60 -17.01 13.80
C ASP A 22 7.70 -18.18 12.82
N HIS A 23 8.70 -18.11 11.95
CA HIS A 23 9.46 -19.30 11.60
C HIS A 23 10.83 -19.21 12.27
N ARG A 24 10.90 -19.62 13.54
CA ARG A 24 12.17 -20.02 14.16
C ARG A 24 12.38 -21.51 13.88
N ILE A 25 13.21 -21.81 12.91
CA ILE A 25 13.83 -23.14 12.84
C ILE A 25 15.08 -23.08 13.72
N ILE A 26 14.99 -23.75 14.85
CA ILE A 26 16.13 -23.96 15.76
C ILE A 26 16.93 -25.13 15.21
N THR A 27 18.10 -24.87 14.66
CA THR A 27 19.15 -25.90 14.57
C THR A 27 20.24 -25.56 15.57
N ARG A 28 20.34 -26.39 16.56
CA ARG A 28 21.32 -26.31 17.66
C ARG A 28 22.62 -26.95 17.18
N VAL A 29 23.65 -26.14 16.95
CA VAL A 29 25.04 -26.63 16.93
C VAL A 29 25.80 -25.82 17.97
N ALA A 30 26.32 -26.55 18.95
CA ALA A 30 27.15 -25.98 20.02
C ALA A 30 28.59 -25.92 19.52
N GLU A 31 29.17 -24.72 19.41
CA GLU A 31 30.61 -24.52 19.46
C GLU A 31 30.92 -23.27 20.28
N HIS A 32 31.85 -23.48 21.23
CA HIS A 32 32.32 -22.47 22.16
C HIS A 32 33.19 -21.45 21.44
N SER A 33 32.71 -20.23 21.31
CA SER A 33 33.52 -19.08 20.95
C SER A 33 33.07 -17.89 21.79
N ASN A 34 34.04 -17.18 22.33
CA ASN A 34 33.92 -16.01 23.19
C ASN A 34 32.87 -15.02 22.71
N PRO A 35 31.89 -14.61 23.52
CA PRO A 35 30.82 -13.72 23.03
C PRO A 35 31.40 -12.32 22.81
N SER A 36 31.49 -11.93 21.54
CA SER A 36 31.57 -10.52 21.19
C SER A 36 30.31 -9.81 21.72
N PRO A 37 30.40 -8.54 22.18
CA PRO A 37 29.21 -7.84 22.67
C PRO A 37 28.12 -7.86 21.61
N PRO A 38 26.83 -8.06 21.98
CA PRO A 38 25.74 -8.10 21.02
C PRO A 38 25.72 -6.78 20.26
N SER A 39 25.83 -6.85 18.95
CA SER A 39 25.58 -5.71 18.07
C SER A 39 24.20 -5.14 18.42
N PRO A 40 24.04 -3.80 18.48
CA PRO A 40 22.73 -3.21 18.74
C PRO A 40 21.72 -3.80 17.75
N PRO A 41 20.47 -4.09 18.16
CA PRO A 41 19.48 -4.66 17.27
C PRO A 41 19.35 -3.75 16.05
N LEU A 42 19.67 -4.29 14.89
CA LEU A 42 19.45 -3.59 13.61
C LEU A 42 17.97 -3.20 13.58
N CYS A 43 17.69 -1.89 13.53
CA CYS A 43 16.33 -1.40 13.41
C CYS A 43 15.73 -2.00 12.13
N ASP A 44 14.79 -2.93 12.25
CA ASP A 44 14.09 -3.48 11.06
C ASP A 44 13.30 -2.35 10.39
N VAL A 45 13.70 -1.99 9.18
CA VAL A 45 13.05 -0.94 8.39
C VAL A 45 11.55 -1.17 8.26
N LEU A 46 11.10 -2.43 8.19
CA LEU A 46 9.67 -2.74 8.10
C LEU A 46 8.94 -2.45 9.41
N ALA A 47 9.56 -2.72 10.56
CA ALA A 47 8.99 -2.36 11.86
C ALA A 47 8.87 -0.83 12.00
N SER A 48 9.91 -0.10 11.59
CA SER A 48 9.93 1.37 11.59
C SER A 48 8.86 1.96 10.67
N LEU A 49 8.73 1.46 9.43
CA LEU A 49 7.70 1.88 8.48
C LEU A 49 6.29 1.64 9.02
N ARG A 50 6.03 0.46 9.60
CA ARG A 50 4.74 0.13 10.21
C ARG A 50 4.38 1.06 11.37
N ALA A 51 5.34 1.31 12.24
CA ALA A 51 5.14 2.24 13.37
C ALA A 51 4.88 3.66 12.89
N ALA A 52 5.68 4.14 11.92
CA ALA A 52 5.58 5.50 11.38
C ALA A 52 4.26 5.76 10.62
N THR A 53 3.60 4.73 10.08
CA THR A 53 2.40 4.89 9.22
C THR A 53 1.12 4.33 9.84
N ALA A 54 1.16 3.84 11.08
CA ALA A 54 0.03 3.15 11.71
C ALA A 54 -1.23 4.02 11.82
N GLU A 55 -1.08 5.30 12.17
CA GLU A 55 -2.19 6.23 12.31
C GLU A 55 -2.83 6.55 10.96
N GLN A 56 -2.00 6.94 9.96
CA GLN A 56 -2.49 7.25 8.62
C GLN A 56 -3.20 6.06 7.99
N HIS A 57 -2.67 4.87 8.20
CA HIS A 57 -3.28 3.63 7.76
C HIS A 57 -4.66 3.43 8.37
N ALA A 58 -4.80 3.56 9.70
CA ALA A 58 -6.07 3.40 10.39
C ALA A 58 -7.12 4.43 9.93
N ARG A 59 -6.70 5.67 9.67
CA ARG A 59 -7.57 6.73 9.14
C ARG A 59 -8.03 6.41 7.71
N LEU A 60 -7.12 5.97 6.85
CA LEU A 60 -7.43 5.63 5.46
C LEU A 60 -8.44 4.48 5.35
N ASP A 61 -8.28 3.45 6.18
CA ASP A 61 -9.19 2.30 6.22
C ASP A 61 -10.65 2.68 6.51
N GLN A 62 -10.87 3.77 7.23
CA GLN A 62 -12.20 4.26 7.59
C GLN A 62 -12.76 5.27 6.59
N ALA A 63 -11.89 6.00 5.90
CA ALA A 63 -12.28 7.15 5.11
C ALA A 63 -12.50 6.84 3.62
N MET A 64 -11.92 5.75 3.09
CA MET A 64 -12.04 5.43 1.66
C MET A 64 -13.47 5.02 1.26
N PRO A 65 -13.95 5.36 0.05
CA PRO A 65 -15.32 5.08 -0.40
C PRO A 65 -15.76 3.62 -0.24
N LEU A 66 -14.87 2.67 -0.48
CA LEU A 66 -15.16 1.24 -0.33
C LEU A 66 -15.15 0.74 1.12
N SER A 67 -15.03 1.61 2.12
CA SER A 67 -15.09 1.24 3.54
C SER A 67 -16.51 0.99 4.05
N GLY A 68 -17.54 1.36 3.29
CA GLY A 68 -18.94 1.16 3.62
C GLY A 68 -19.34 -0.31 3.80
N SER A 69 -20.54 -0.56 4.32
CA SER A 69 -21.08 -1.92 4.53
C SER A 69 -21.55 -2.58 3.23
N THR A 70 -22.03 -1.78 2.27
CA THR A 70 -22.57 -2.22 0.98
C THR A 70 -22.08 -1.31 -0.14
N PRO A 71 -20.78 -1.37 -0.52
CA PRO A 71 -20.22 -0.52 -1.56
C PRO A 71 -20.91 -0.74 -2.90
N THR A 72 -21.11 0.35 -3.67
CA THR A 72 -21.71 0.37 -5.00
C THR A 72 -20.65 0.59 -6.08
N LEU A 73 -21.04 0.57 -7.36
CA LEU A 73 -20.16 0.97 -8.47
C LEU A 73 -19.83 2.47 -8.42
N ASP A 74 -20.71 3.33 -7.89
CA ASP A 74 -20.41 4.74 -7.66
C ASP A 74 -19.30 4.89 -6.61
N ASP A 75 -19.35 4.13 -5.51
CA ASP A 75 -18.27 4.12 -4.50
C ASP A 75 -16.97 3.59 -5.10
N TYR A 76 -17.05 2.60 -5.99
CA TYR A 76 -15.88 2.09 -6.69
C TYR A 76 -15.28 3.13 -7.63
N ARG A 77 -16.11 3.81 -8.44
CA ARG A 77 -15.69 4.92 -9.29
C ARG A 77 -14.97 6.00 -8.48
N ASP A 78 -15.57 6.46 -7.40
CA ASP A 78 -15.00 7.51 -6.56
C ASP A 78 -13.69 7.06 -5.89
N HIS A 79 -13.61 5.80 -5.49
CA HIS A 79 -12.38 5.17 -5.02
C HIS A 79 -11.28 5.20 -6.09
N LEU A 80 -11.59 4.85 -7.35
CA LEU A 80 -10.64 4.89 -8.46
C LEU A 80 -10.20 6.32 -8.79
N LEU A 81 -11.10 7.31 -8.75
CA LEU A 81 -10.77 8.71 -9.00
C LEU A 81 -9.77 9.24 -7.97
N ILE A 82 -9.95 8.93 -6.69
CA ILE A 82 -9.01 9.26 -5.63
C ILE A 82 -7.65 8.58 -5.89
N LEU A 83 -7.65 7.29 -6.17
CA LEU A 83 -6.42 6.56 -6.44
C LEU A 83 -5.70 7.04 -7.71
N ARG A 84 -6.44 7.41 -8.76
CA ARG A 84 -5.87 7.97 -9.98
C ARG A 84 -5.13 9.29 -9.70
N ALA A 85 -5.76 10.20 -9.00
CA ALA A 85 -5.19 11.50 -8.64
C ALA A 85 -3.94 11.39 -7.75
N TRP A 86 -3.81 10.28 -7.02
CA TRP A 86 -2.67 9.98 -6.18
C TRP A 86 -1.59 9.18 -6.92
N LEU A 87 -1.95 8.08 -7.59
CA LEU A 87 -1.00 7.10 -8.13
C LEU A 87 -0.39 7.52 -9.47
N ALA A 88 -1.19 8.08 -10.39
CA ALA A 88 -0.70 8.42 -11.71
C ALA A 88 0.46 9.44 -11.69
N PRO A 89 0.41 10.54 -10.93
CA PRO A 89 1.55 11.44 -10.80
C PRO A 89 2.74 10.81 -10.08
N LEU A 90 2.53 9.91 -9.10
CA LEU A 90 3.61 9.17 -8.45
C LEU A 90 4.32 8.24 -9.43
N GLU A 91 3.60 7.48 -10.26
CA GLU A 91 4.23 6.61 -11.27
C GLU A 91 5.03 7.42 -12.29
N ARG A 92 4.48 8.56 -12.77
CA ARG A 92 5.23 9.47 -13.67
C ARG A 92 6.48 10.04 -13.01
N TRP A 93 6.41 10.37 -11.73
CA TRP A 93 7.56 10.88 -10.97
C TRP A 93 8.61 9.78 -10.75
N LEU A 94 8.21 8.58 -10.32
CA LEU A 94 9.10 7.44 -10.10
C LEU A 94 9.78 6.98 -11.39
N ALA A 95 9.12 7.07 -12.54
CA ALA A 95 9.67 6.70 -13.84
C ALA A 95 10.89 7.54 -14.28
N ARG A 96 11.18 8.65 -13.60
CA ARG A 96 12.38 9.48 -13.88
C ARG A 96 13.67 8.92 -13.30
N PHE A 97 13.58 7.87 -12.48
CA PHE A 97 14.71 7.26 -11.79
C PHE A 97 15.00 5.85 -12.33
N GLY A 98 16.25 5.43 -12.25
CA GLY A 98 16.69 4.08 -12.66
C GLY A 98 17.42 3.33 -11.55
N ASP A 99 17.47 3.90 -10.33
CA ASP A 99 18.16 3.36 -9.17
C ASP A 99 17.20 3.05 -8.02
N GLY A 100 17.68 2.43 -6.97
CA GLY A 100 16.88 2.11 -5.77
C GLY A 100 15.70 1.20 -6.10
N PRO A 101 14.46 1.56 -5.73
CA PRO A 101 13.27 0.76 -6.03
C PRO A 101 12.85 0.80 -7.51
N GLN A 102 13.42 1.68 -8.33
CA GLN A 102 13.18 1.77 -9.77
C GLN A 102 14.21 1.00 -10.60
N ASP A 103 15.20 0.38 -9.98
CA ASP A 103 16.11 -0.55 -10.66
C ASP A 103 15.33 -1.82 -11.06
N ALA A 104 15.09 -1.99 -12.36
CA ALA A 104 14.31 -3.10 -12.90
C ALA A 104 14.91 -4.48 -12.59
N ALA A 105 16.22 -4.57 -12.34
CA ALA A 105 16.89 -5.81 -11.95
C ALA A 105 16.50 -6.22 -10.52
N ARG A 106 16.14 -5.26 -9.68
CA ARG A 106 15.70 -5.49 -8.27
C ARG A 106 14.20 -5.67 -8.17
N LEU A 107 13.46 -4.80 -8.84
CA LEU A 107 12.00 -4.78 -8.75
C LEU A 107 11.40 -4.37 -10.11
N PRO A 108 10.93 -5.31 -10.93
CA PRO A 108 10.31 -4.99 -12.22
C PRO A 108 9.17 -3.99 -12.06
N SER A 109 9.09 -2.99 -12.95
CA SER A 109 8.02 -1.99 -12.93
C SER A 109 6.65 -2.62 -13.21
N VAL A 110 5.62 -2.11 -12.53
CA VAL A 110 4.22 -2.50 -12.75
C VAL A 110 3.40 -1.23 -12.93
N PRO A 111 2.92 -0.93 -14.15
CA PRO A 111 2.11 0.25 -14.44
C PRO A 111 0.68 0.04 -13.97
N ARG A 112 0.35 0.47 -12.77
CA ARG A 112 -0.99 0.29 -12.17
C ARG A 112 -1.97 1.39 -12.55
N ALA A 113 -1.48 2.58 -12.88
CA ALA A 113 -2.33 3.70 -13.30
C ALA A 113 -3.15 3.36 -14.55
N SER A 114 -2.59 2.57 -15.48
CA SER A 114 -3.33 2.11 -16.68
C SER A 114 -4.54 1.23 -16.34
N LEU A 115 -4.48 0.45 -15.28
CA LEU A 115 -5.61 -0.37 -14.83
C LEU A 115 -6.72 0.49 -14.21
N LEU A 116 -6.36 1.59 -13.53
CA LEU A 116 -7.34 2.56 -13.04
C LEU A 116 -8.12 3.19 -14.21
N GLU A 117 -7.42 3.57 -15.27
CA GLU A 117 -8.04 4.15 -16.46
C GLU A 117 -8.93 3.14 -17.20
N GLN A 118 -8.50 1.88 -17.31
CA GLN A 118 -9.29 0.81 -17.92
C GLN A 118 -10.60 0.58 -17.15
N ASP A 119 -10.54 0.48 -15.84
CA ASP A 119 -11.72 0.29 -15.00
C ASP A 119 -12.67 1.49 -15.06
N LEU A 120 -12.14 2.72 -15.05
CA LEU A 120 -12.95 3.95 -15.19
C LEU A 120 -13.61 4.07 -16.56
N ALA A 121 -12.99 3.55 -17.62
CA ALA A 121 -13.53 3.56 -18.98
C ALA A 121 -14.50 2.39 -19.28
N HIS A 122 -14.68 1.46 -18.34
CA HIS A 122 -15.52 0.29 -18.56
C HIS A 122 -17.00 0.68 -18.76
N PRO A 123 -17.73 0.08 -19.74
CA PRO A 123 -19.13 0.45 -20.03
C PRO A 123 -20.09 0.31 -18.84
N ALA A 124 -19.82 -0.57 -17.89
CA ALA A 124 -20.63 -0.72 -16.67
C ALA A 124 -20.33 0.33 -15.60
N MET A 125 -19.30 1.18 -15.80
CA MET A 125 -18.96 2.22 -14.83
C MET A 125 -19.99 3.35 -14.88
N PRO A 126 -20.60 3.77 -13.76
CA PRO A 126 -21.52 4.90 -13.74
C PRO A 126 -20.85 6.19 -14.22
N SER A 127 -21.61 7.00 -14.97
CA SER A 127 -21.15 8.32 -15.42
C SER A 127 -21.01 9.31 -14.26
N GLY A 128 -20.16 10.34 -14.43
CA GLY A 128 -19.92 11.37 -13.43
C GLY A 128 -18.79 11.01 -12.47
N GLY A 129 -18.91 11.44 -11.23
CA GLY A 129 -17.92 11.24 -10.18
C GLY A 129 -17.40 12.57 -9.65
N MET A 130 -16.65 12.49 -8.56
CA MET A 130 -16.06 13.66 -7.91
C MET A 130 -14.84 14.16 -8.68
N ALA A 131 -14.64 15.48 -8.69
CA ALA A 131 -13.36 16.06 -9.10
C ALA A 131 -12.34 15.86 -7.98
N VAL A 132 -11.15 15.35 -8.32
CA VAL A 132 -10.05 15.12 -7.38
C VAL A 132 -8.78 15.69 -7.98
N ASP A 133 -8.15 16.62 -7.28
CA ASP A 133 -6.89 17.23 -7.71
C ASP A 133 -5.73 16.22 -7.59
N GLU A 134 -4.84 16.21 -8.58
CA GLU A 134 -3.61 15.42 -8.52
C GLU A 134 -2.71 15.85 -7.36
N ILE A 135 -1.88 14.93 -6.87
CA ILE A 135 -0.86 15.28 -5.88
C ILE A 135 0.24 16.13 -6.52
N ASP A 136 0.79 17.06 -5.75
CA ASP A 136 1.98 17.80 -6.14
C ASP A 136 3.25 16.97 -5.87
N VAL A 137 3.84 16.45 -6.95
CA VAL A 137 5.09 15.67 -6.90
C VAL A 137 6.34 16.54 -6.90
N ALA A 138 6.25 17.85 -7.13
CA ALA A 138 7.41 18.74 -7.20
C ALA A 138 8.14 18.87 -5.86
N THR A 139 7.43 18.65 -4.76
CA THR A 139 7.93 18.71 -3.38
C THR A 139 8.48 17.38 -2.86
N LEU A 140 8.42 16.31 -3.67
CA LEU A 140 8.92 14.99 -3.27
C LEU A 140 10.45 14.92 -3.40
N ARG A 141 11.07 14.20 -2.47
CA ARG A 141 12.51 14.03 -2.43
C ARG A 141 12.97 12.91 -3.38
N GLY A 142 14.06 13.15 -4.12
CA GLY A 142 14.61 12.20 -5.08
C GLY A 142 15.50 11.10 -4.48
N ASP A 143 15.78 11.10 -3.16
CA ASP A 143 16.64 10.09 -2.51
C ASP A 143 16.08 8.67 -2.71
N ALA A 144 16.95 7.71 -3.00
CA ALA A 144 16.53 6.31 -3.17
C ALA A 144 15.82 5.75 -1.92
N ALA A 145 16.35 6.06 -0.73
CA ALA A 145 15.75 5.66 0.54
C ALA A 145 14.34 6.22 0.72
N TYR A 146 14.13 7.51 0.40
CA TYR A 146 12.78 8.12 0.43
C TYR A 146 11.83 7.42 -0.53
N ARG A 147 12.28 7.12 -1.77
CA ARG A 147 11.48 6.42 -2.78
C ARG A 147 11.11 4.98 -2.37
N TRP A 148 11.96 4.29 -1.58
CA TRP A 148 11.59 3.01 -0.97
C TRP A 148 10.38 3.13 -0.05
N GLY A 149 10.26 4.23 0.70
CA GLY A 149 9.09 4.52 1.52
C GLY A 149 7.83 4.80 0.69
N VAL A 150 7.95 5.57 -0.40
CA VAL A 150 6.85 5.79 -1.35
C VAL A 150 6.37 4.46 -1.94
N CYS A 151 7.29 3.63 -2.42
CA CYS A 151 6.99 2.33 -2.99
C CYS A 151 6.39 1.36 -1.95
N TYR A 152 6.78 1.44 -0.67
CA TYR A 152 6.17 0.67 0.41
C TYR A 152 4.64 0.87 0.48
N VAL A 153 4.19 2.11 0.34
CA VAL A 153 2.74 2.41 0.36
C VAL A 153 2.07 1.91 -0.92
N ILE A 154 2.67 2.14 -2.08
CA ILE A 154 2.12 1.69 -3.38
C ILE A 154 2.02 0.16 -3.44
N GLU A 155 3.09 -0.57 -3.11
CA GLU A 155 3.10 -2.05 -3.13
C GLU A 155 2.17 -2.62 -2.06
N GLY A 156 2.15 -2.02 -0.86
CA GLY A 156 1.29 -2.43 0.23
C GLY A 156 -0.21 -2.25 -0.08
N SER A 157 -0.59 -1.22 -0.83
CA SER A 157 -1.99 -0.97 -1.20
C SER A 157 -2.61 -2.14 -2.00
N GLN A 158 -1.80 -2.88 -2.75
CA GLN A 158 -2.25 -4.03 -3.53
C GLN A 158 -2.71 -5.21 -2.67
N LEU A 159 -2.19 -5.33 -1.44
CA LEU A 159 -2.65 -6.36 -0.48
C LEU A 159 -4.11 -6.11 -0.09
N GLY A 160 -4.46 -4.85 0.18
CA GLY A 160 -5.83 -4.44 0.45
C GLY A 160 -6.74 -4.58 -0.78
N GLY A 161 -6.23 -4.21 -1.96
CA GLY A 161 -6.94 -4.39 -3.24
C GLY A 161 -7.39 -5.83 -3.45
N ALA A 162 -6.49 -6.80 -3.21
CA ALA A 162 -6.83 -8.23 -3.34
C ALA A 162 -7.91 -8.69 -2.34
N VAL A 163 -7.97 -8.10 -1.14
CA VAL A 163 -9.05 -8.39 -0.18
C VAL A 163 -10.37 -7.82 -0.68
N LEU A 164 -10.39 -6.57 -1.14
CA LEU A 164 -11.58 -5.93 -1.69
C LEU A 164 -12.08 -6.66 -2.94
N TYR A 165 -11.20 -7.08 -3.85
CA TYR A 165 -11.59 -7.87 -5.01
C TYR A 165 -12.37 -9.12 -4.62
N ARG A 166 -11.89 -9.89 -3.65
CA ARG A 166 -12.57 -11.11 -3.18
C ARG A 166 -13.94 -10.83 -2.56
N GLN A 167 -14.09 -9.67 -1.91
CA GLN A 167 -15.35 -9.27 -1.28
C GLN A 167 -16.36 -8.72 -2.29
N LEU A 168 -15.91 -7.93 -3.27
CA LEU A 168 -16.75 -7.09 -4.09
C LEU A 168 -16.98 -7.62 -5.52
N SER A 169 -16.15 -8.55 -6.01
CA SER A 169 -16.20 -9.00 -7.41
C SER A 169 -17.56 -9.58 -7.83
N ARG A 170 -18.29 -10.22 -6.91
CA ARG A 170 -19.65 -10.72 -7.18
C ARG A 170 -20.71 -9.63 -7.03
N GLN A 171 -20.53 -8.74 -6.07
CA GLN A 171 -21.48 -7.68 -5.75
C GLN A 171 -21.50 -6.60 -6.84
N LEU A 172 -20.35 -6.27 -7.41
CA LEU A 172 -20.19 -5.22 -8.42
C LEU A 172 -20.18 -5.74 -9.86
N ALA A 173 -20.54 -7.02 -10.07
CA ALA A 173 -20.71 -7.55 -11.42
C ALA A 173 -21.79 -6.76 -12.18
N PRO A 174 -21.62 -6.54 -13.52
CA PRO A 174 -20.66 -7.19 -14.41
C PRO A 174 -19.29 -6.51 -14.51
N HIS A 175 -18.98 -5.48 -13.71
CA HIS A 175 -17.71 -4.80 -13.76
C HIS A 175 -16.55 -5.74 -13.32
N PRO A 176 -15.43 -5.86 -14.08
CA PRO A 176 -14.38 -6.83 -13.83
C PRO A 176 -13.51 -6.49 -12.61
N LEU A 177 -13.43 -5.22 -12.19
CA LEU A 177 -12.58 -4.70 -11.10
C LEU A 177 -11.10 -5.02 -11.32
N ASP A 178 -10.58 -4.75 -12.52
CA ASP A 178 -9.24 -5.16 -12.96
C ASP A 178 -8.14 -4.55 -12.10
N TYR A 179 -8.28 -3.31 -11.66
CA TYR A 179 -7.34 -2.68 -10.74
C TYR A 179 -7.23 -3.42 -9.39
N LEU A 180 -8.36 -3.78 -8.80
CA LEU A 180 -8.37 -4.56 -7.54
C LEU A 180 -7.91 -6.00 -7.81
N GLY A 181 -8.26 -6.53 -8.97
CA GLY A 181 -7.94 -7.89 -9.40
C GLY A 181 -6.49 -8.11 -9.83
N ALA A 182 -5.76 -7.05 -10.21
CA ALA A 182 -4.36 -7.13 -10.60
C ALA A 182 -3.47 -7.73 -9.48
N GLY A 183 -3.87 -7.49 -8.23
CA GLY A 183 -3.22 -8.05 -7.06
C GLY A 183 -3.81 -9.38 -6.58
N LYS A 184 -4.44 -10.21 -7.43
CA LYS A 184 -5.07 -11.49 -7.00
C LYS A 184 -4.11 -12.38 -6.20
N THR A 185 -2.82 -12.34 -6.52
CA THR A 185 -1.75 -13.03 -5.80
C THR A 185 -0.62 -12.05 -5.42
N PRO A 186 -0.87 -11.06 -4.56
CA PRO A 186 0.13 -10.02 -4.27
C PRO A 186 1.32 -10.55 -3.44
N GLY A 187 1.20 -11.72 -2.83
CA GLY A 187 2.18 -12.28 -1.90
C GLY A 187 3.60 -12.37 -2.46
N PRO A 188 3.85 -13.00 -3.62
CA PRO A 188 5.20 -13.11 -4.18
C PRO A 188 5.84 -11.74 -4.48
N ARG A 189 5.08 -10.83 -5.07
CA ARG A 189 5.55 -9.46 -5.36
C ARG A 189 5.88 -8.69 -4.09
N TRP A 190 5.01 -8.76 -3.09
CA TRP A 190 5.22 -8.14 -1.80
C TRP A 190 6.44 -8.70 -1.07
N GLN A 191 6.64 -10.03 -1.10
CA GLN A 191 7.84 -10.66 -0.52
C GLN A 191 9.11 -10.20 -1.22
N GLN A 192 9.13 -10.16 -2.56
CA GLN A 192 10.25 -9.63 -3.33
C GLN A 192 10.55 -8.17 -2.97
N PHE A 193 9.51 -7.33 -2.86
CA PHE A 193 9.66 -5.95 -2.43
C PHE A 193 10.28 -5.85 -1.03
N LEU A 194 9.76 -6.60 -0.05
CA LEU A 194 10.28 -6.58 1.33
C LEU A 194 11.73 -7.05 1.41
N GLN A 195 12.11 -8.06 0.62
CA GLN A 195 13.49 -8.53 0.54
C GLN A 195 14.40 -7.42 -0.01
N ALA A 196 14.01 -6.79 -1.10
CA ALA A 196 14.77 -5.69 -1.70
C ALA A 196 14.85 -4.47 -0.78
N LEU A 197 13.75 -4.09 -0.13
CA LEU A 197 13.71 -3.00 0.87
C LEU A 197 14.72 -3.23 1.99
N ARG A 198 14.70 -4.41 2.62
CA ARG A 198 15.63 -4.75 3.72
C ARG A 198 17.08 -4.79 3.29
N ALA A 199 17.36 -5.19 2.06
CA ALA A 199 18.71 -5.23 1.51
C ALA A 199 19.28 -3.83 1.20
N ASN A 200 18.42 -2.83 0.97
CA ASN A 200 18.84 -1.52 0.49
C ASN A 200 18.62 -0.37 1.49
N VAL A 201 17.84 -0.58 2.56
CA VAL A 201 17.53 0.45 3.56
C VAL A 201 17.87 -0.11 4.94
N GLN A 202 19.13 0.06 5.33
CA GLN A 202 19.70 -0.52 6.56
C GLN A 202 20.16 0.56 7.54
N GLU A 203 20.71 1.66 7.04
CA GLU A 203 21.23 2.73 7.86
C GLU A 203 20.10 3.54 8.54
N PRO A 204 20.27 3.98 9.79
CA PRO A 204 19.26 4.75 10.50
C PRO A 204 18.75 5.99 9.74
N ALA A 205 19.65 6.68 9.03
CA ALA A 205 19.30 7.84 8.22
C ALA A 205 18.42 7.45 7.03
N ASP A 206 18.71 6.34 6.36
CA ASP A 206 17.92 5.83 5.24
C ASP A 206 16.55 5.31 5.71
N ILE A 207 16.50 4.65 6.87
CA ILE A 207 15.24 4.23 7.49
C ILE A 207 14.37 5.46 7.79
N ALA A 208 14.94 6.53 8.34
CA ALA A 208 14.22 7.77 8.59
C ALA A 208 13.67 8.39 7.30
N LEU A 209 14.47 8.41 6.22
CA LEU A 209 14.04 8.89 4.90
C LEU A 209 12.92 8.03 4.33
N ALA A 210 13.01 6.71 4.43
CA ALA A 210 11.95 5.80 3.99
C ALA A 210 10.64 6.03 4.78
N CYS A 211 10.72 6.19 6.09
CA CYS A 211 9.56 6.53 6.92
C CYS A 211 8.94 7.87 6.49
N ALA A 212 9.74 8.90 6.23
CA ALA A 212 9.24 10.18 5.74
C ALA A 212 8.56 10.07 4.38
N GLY A 213 9.12 9.27 3.46
CA GLY A 213 8.50 8.99 2.15
C GLY A 213 7.15 8.28 2.29
N ALA A 214 7.07 7.27 3.16
CA ALA A 214 5.83 6.54 3.41
C ALA A 214 4.75 7.43 4.06
N GLN A 215 5.10 8.21 5.08
CA GLN A 215 4.18 9.14 5.75
C GLN A 215 3.66 10.20 4.77
N ARG A 216 4.53 10.80 3.95
CA ARG A 216 4.13 11.77 2.94
C ARG A 216 3.13 11.15 1.96
N THR A 217 3.40 9.96 1.46
CA THR A 217 2.58 9.24 0.49
C THR A 217 1.19 8.92 1.05
N PHE A 218 1.08 8.50 2.32
CA PHE A 218 -0.19 8.33 3.00
C PHE A 218 -0.94 9.64 3.20
N ASN A 219 -0.25 10.71 3.61
CA ASN A 219 -0.87 12.01 3.83
C ASN A 219 -1.40 12.59 2.52
N ASP A 220 -0.67 12.43 1.42
CA ASP A 220 -1.12 12.85 0.09
C ASP A 220 -2.38 12.11 -0.34
N LEU A 221 -2.50 10.82 -0.06
CA LEU A 221 -3.72 10.05 -0.33
C LEU A 221 -4.88 10.48 0.58
N LEU A 222 -4.64 10.64 1.88
CA LEU A 222 -5.66 11.10 2.84
C LEU A 222 -6.23 12.48 2.49
N ALA A 223 -5.39 13.39 1.97
CA ALA A 223 -5.81 14.72 1.56
C ALA A 223 -6.76 14.71 0.35
N ARG A 224 -6.86 13.61 -0.41
CA ARG A 224 -7.78 13.44 -1.55
C ARG A 224 -9.08 12.74 -1.17
N VAL A 225 -9.14 12.15 0.01
CA VAL A 225 -10.38 11.57 0.51
C VAL A 225 -11.28 12.70 1.00
N PRO A 226 -12.52 12.80 0.51
CA PRO A 226 -13.46 13.81 0.98
C PRO A 226 -13.62 13.71 2.50
N ALA A 227 -13.64 14.86 3.16
CA ALA A 227 -14.10 14.89 4.55
C ALA A 227 -15.53 14.30 4.57
N CYS A 228 -15.78 13.27 5.41
CA CYS A 228 -17.11 12.77 5.60
C CYS A 228 -18.01 13.97 5.93
N ALA A 229 -18.95 14.30 5.05
CA ALA A 229 -20.01 15.22 5.40
C ALA A 229 -20.71 14.60 6.61
N SER A 230 -20.54 15.22 7.77
CA SER A 230 -21.27 14.85 8.97
C SER A 230 -22.74 14.88 8.58
N SER A 231 -23.37 13.71 8.47
CA SER A 231 -24.79 13.58 8.20
C SER A 231 -25.50 14.33 9.33
N GLY A 232 -25.73 15.61 9.12
CA GLY A 232 -26.54 16.41 10.00
C GLY A 232 -27.92 15.77 10.06
N THR A 233 -28.23 15.17 11.19
CA THR A 233 -29.56 14.72 11.58
C THR A 233 -30.53 15.90 11.39
N ARG A 234 -31.45 15.78 10.45
CA ARG A 234 -32.68 16.55 10.44
C ARG A 234 -33.81 15.70 11.00
#